data_306a48cfd2de7a19c9fe89ef4318aeaf
#
_entry.id   306a48cfd2de7a19c9fe89ef4318aeaf
#
_cell.length_a   1.000
_cell.length_b   1.000
_cell.length_c   1.000
_cell.angle_alpha   90.00
_cell.angle_beta   90.00
_cell.angle_gamma   90.00
#
_symmetry.space_group_name_H-M   'P 1'
#
loop_
_entity.id
_entity.type
_entity.pdbx_description
1 polymer ?
#
loop_
_entity_poly.entity_id
_entity_poly.type
_entity_poly.pdbx_seq_one_letter_code
_entity_poly.pdbx_strand_id
1 'polypeptide(L)'
;ALHAEKHDGEEPGPFAANSFDMVQLVALALEQAGACTGVAINENIRSVSEGGEPVSSFAAGKEVIAAGGDVDYEGAAGPMTFDESGTVAGSYSIKAARDGAWVDEKFYPASAFE
;
A
#
# COMPACT_ATOMS: atom_id res chain seq x y z
N ALA A 1 10.18 11.92 2.78
CA ALA A 1 9.51 12.81 1.86
C ALA A 1 8.22 13.37 2.47
N LEU A 2 7.05 12.97 1.98
CA LEU A 2 5.78 13.57 2.42
C LEU A 2 5.51 13.43 3.94
N HIS A 3 5.86 12.30 4.55
CA HIS A 3 5.69 12.10 5.99
C HIS A 3 6.53 13.11 6.78
N ALA A 4 7.82 13.18 6.48
CA ALA A 4 8.73 14.12 7.15
C ALA A 4 8.32 15.58 6.96
N GLU A 5 7.81 15.96 5.80
CA GLU A 5 7.29 17.31 5.54
C GLU A 5 6.12 17.69 6.46
N LYS A 6 5.27 16.71 6.78
CA LYS A 6 4.07 16.92 7.61
C LYS A 6 4.29 16.69 9.12
N HIS A 7 5.39 16.08 9.49
CA HIS A 7 5.70 15.69 10.87
C HIS A 7 7.07 16.20 11.35
N ASP A 8 7.41 17.43 10.98
CA ASP A 8 8.61 18.15 11.46
C ASP A 8 9.93 17.39 11.28
N GLY A 9 10.04 16.63 10.20
CA GLY A 9 11.22 15.84 9.89
C GLY A 9 11.29 14.45 10.53
N GLU A 10 10.24 14.03 11.26
CA GLU A 10 10.19 12.68 11.81
C GLU A 10 10.10 11.62 10.70
N GLU A 11 10.85 10.54 10.90
CA GLU A 11 10.74 9.37 10.02
C GLU A 11 9.47 8.57 10.34
N PRO A 12 8.86 7.94 9.32
CA PRO A 12 7.66 7.13 9.55
C PRO A 12 7.95 5.94 10.46
N GLY A 13 7.07 5.71 11.43
CA GLY A 13 7.15 4.57 12.33
C GLY A 13 6.75 3.24 11.66
N PRO A 14 6.77 2.13 12.42
CA PRO A 14 6.32 0.82 11.94
C PRO A 14 4.90 0.89 11.37
N PHE A 15 4.68 0.25 10.22
CA PHE A 15 3.39 0.20 9.52
C PHE A 15 2.80 1.54 9.05
N ALA A 16 3.54 2.65 9.15
CA ALA A 16 3.06 3.94 8.66
C ALA A 16 2.82 3.91 7.14
N ALA A 17 3.76 3.37 6.37
CA ALA A 17 3.61 3.21 4.92
C ALA A 17 2.45 2.27 4.57
N ASN A 18 2.30 1.17 5.30
CA ASN A 18 1.19 0.21 5.12
C ASN A 18 -0.17 0.87 5.37
N SER A 19 -0.29 1.67 6.43
CA SER A 19 -1.52 2.38 6.76
C SER A 19 -1.89 3.42 5.70
N PHE A 20 -0.91 4.13 5.17
CA PHE A 20 -1.09 5.05 4.05
C PHE A 20 -1.64 4.30 2.82
N ASP A 21 -1.01 3.18 2.47
CA ASP A 21 -1.40 2.37 1.32
C ASP A 21 -2.81 1.78 1.48
N MET A 22 -3.19 1.36 2.68
CA MET A 22 -4.54 0.86 2.98
C MET A 22 -5.61 1.88 2.63
N VAL A 23 -5.44 3.13 3.02
CA VAL A 23 -6.40 4.21 2.74
C VAL A 23 -6.47 4.50 1.24
N GLN A 24 -5.33 4.56 0.55
CA GLN A 24 -5.27 4.76 -0.91
C GLN A 24 -6.00 3.64 -1.65
N LEU A 25 -5.73 2.40 -1.26
CA LEU A 25 -6.30 1.21 -1.90
C LEU A 25 -7.82 1.13 -1.72
N VAL A 26 -8.30 1.37 -0.49
CA VAL A 26 -9.74 1.41 -0.19
C VAL A 26 -10.43 2.53 -0.98
N ALA A 27 -9.82 3.71 -1.06
CA ALA A 27 -10.35 4.84 -1.83
C ALA A 27 -10.47 4.50 -3.32
N LEU A 28 -9.47 3.83 -3.90
CA LEU A 28 -9.52 3.38 -5.30
C LEU A 28 -10.61 2.31 -5.53
N ALA A 29 -10.77 1.38 -4.61
CA ALA A 29 -11.82 0.38 -4.68
C ALA A 29 -13.21 1.01 -4.68
N LEU A 30 -13.45 2.01 -3.84
CA LEU A 30 -14.69 2.77 -3.77
C LEU A 30 -14.94 3.60 -5.04
N GLU A 31 -13.89 4.23 -5.57
CA GLU A 31 -13.98 5.01 -6.81
C GLU A 31 -14.33 4.10 -8.00
N GLN A 32 -13.72 2.93 -8.11
CA GLN A 32 -14.02 1.97 -9.15
C GLN A 32 -15.45 1.41 -9.03
N ALA A 33 -15.90 1.13 -7.81
CA ALA A 33 -17.23 0.61 -7.54
C ALA A 33 -18.35 1.63 -7.77
N GLY A 34 -18.06 2.92 -7.59
CA GLY A 34 -19.06 3.98 -7.60
C GLY A 34 -20.06 3.92 -6.44
N ALA A 35 -19.73 3.22 -5.37
CA ALA A 35 -20.58 3.03 -4.19
C ALA A 35 -19.72 2.96 -2.92
N CYS A 36 -20.25 3.47 -1.81
CA CYS A 36 -19.54 3.52 -0.53
C CYS A 36 -20.12 2.48 0.44
N THR A 37 -19.76 1.21 0.23
CA THR A 37 -20.17 0.09 1.07
C THR A 37 -19.01 -0.89 1.28
N GLY A 38 -19.08 -1.70 2.34
CA GLY A 38 -18.10 -2.77 2.59
C GLY A 38 -18.07 -3.82 1.49
N VAL A 39 -19.24 -4.13 0.91
CA VAL A 39 -19.35 -5.06 -0.23
C VAL A 39 -18.60 -4.52 -1.45
N ALA A 40 -18.78 -3.22 -1.76
CA ALA A 40 -18.11 -2.56 -2.87
C ALA A 40 -16.58 -2.62 -2.72
N ILE A 41 -16.06 -2.41 -1.52
CA ILE A 41 -14.63 -2.54 -1.23
C ILE A 41 -14.17 -3.97 -1.48
N ASN A 42 -14.85 -4.95 -0.93
CA ASN A 42 -14.47 -6.36 -1.03
C ASN A 42 -14.45 -6.87 -2.48
N GLU A 43 -15.41 -6.44 -3.29
CA GLU A 43 -15.53 -6.85 -4.70
C GLU A 43 -14.48 -6.20 -5.61
N ASN A 44 -13.96 -5.02 -5.25
CA ASN A 44 -13.09 -4.24 -6.11
C ASN A 44 -11.64 -4.12 -5.63
N ILE A 45 -11.34 -4.47 -4.38
CA ILE A 45 -10.01 -4.24 -3.81
C ILE A 45 -8.90 -5.03 -4.54
N ARG A 46 -9.17 -6.22 -5.01
CA ARG A 46 -8.21 -7.02 -5.78
C ARG A 46 -7.96 -6.43 -7.16
N SER A 47 -9.02 -6.00 -7.85
CA SER A 47 -8.88 -5.46 -9.20
C SER A 47 -8.11 -4.15 -9.25
N VAL A 48 -8.12 -3.34 -8.19
CA VAL A 48 -7.35 -2.09 -8.13
C VAL A 48 -5.91 -2.30 -7.61
N SER A 49 -5.58 -3.49 -7.19
CA SER A 49 -4.27 -3.82 -6.60
C SER A 49 -3.40 -4.72 -7.47
N GLU A 50 -3.89 -5.15 -8.62
CA GLU A 50 -3.14 -6.02 -9.52
C GLU A 50 -3.63 -5.95 -10.97
N GLY A 51 -2.72 -6.22 -11.91
CA GLY A 51 -3.06 -6.51 -13.30
C GLY A 51 -3.33 -5.33 -14.21
N GLY A 52 -3.24 -4.10 -13.72
CA GLY A 52 -3.55 -2.89 -14.49
C GLY A 52 -2.35 -1.97 -14.72
N GLU A 53 -2.64 -0.69 -14.95
CA GLU A 53 -1.62 0.36 -15.06
C GLU A 53 -1.07 0.69 -13.66
N PRO A 54 0.26 0.62 -13.45
CA PRO A 54 0.86 0.93 -12.15
C PRO A 54 0.64 2.38 -11.74
N VAL A 55 0.06 2.59 -10.56
CA VAL A 55 -0.15 3.92 -9.98
C VAL A 55 0.28 3.93 -8.52
N SER A 56 0.79 5.06 -8.04
CA SER A 56 1.30 5.21 -6.68
C SER A 56 0.52 6.19 -5.82
N SER A 57 -0.62 6.69 -6.32
CA SER A 57 -1.48 7.59 -5.58
C SER A 57 -2.94 7.43 -5.99
N PHE A 58 -3.84 7.84 -5.10
CA PHE A 58 -5.28 7.89 -5.40
C PHE A 58 -5.57 8.81 -6.59
N ALA A 59 -4.93 9.97 -6.65
CA ALA A 59 -5.15 10.92 -7.75
C ALA A 59 -4.84 10.31 -9.11
N ALA A 60 -3.68 9.66 -9.26
CA ALA A 60 -3.29 8.98 -10.49
C ALA A 60 -4.23 7.82 -10.82
N GLY A 61 -4.59 7.00 -9.84
CA GLY A 61 -5.51 5.89 -10.04
C GLY A 61 -6.91 6.32 -10.42
N LYS A 62 -7.39 7.41 -9.84
CA LYS A 62 -8.70 8.00 -10.19
C LYS A 62 -8.76 8.42 -11.66
N GLU A 63 -7.69 9.01 -12.18
CA GLU A 63 -7.62 9.40 -13.59
C GLU A 63 -7.71 8.20 -14.52
N VAL A 64 -7.02 7.10 -14.18
CA VAL A 64 -7.08 5.85 -14.97
C VAL A 64 -8.48 5.23 -14.92
N ILE A 65 -9.11 5.18 -13.76
CA ILE A 65 -10.49 4.67 -13.61
C ILE A 65 -11.49 5.53 -14.38
N ALA A 66 -11.36 6.85 -14.32
CA ALA A 66 -12.22 7.78 -15.06
C ALA A 66 -12.10 7.62 -16.57
N ALA A 67 -10.93 7.21 -17.06
CA ALA A 67 -10.70 6.91 -18.48
C ALA A 67 -11.18 5.51 -18.88
N GLY A 68 -11.75 4.72 -17.95
CA GLY A 68 -12.20 3.35 -18.19
C GLY A 68 -11.09 2.31 -18.14
N GLY A 69 -9.91 2.68 -17.63
CA GLY A 69 -8.76 1.79 -17.47
C GLY A 69 -8.80 0.98 -16.19
N ASP A 70 -7.90 0.03 -16.10
CA ASP A 70 -7.63 -0.80 -14.93
C ASP A 70 -6.39 -0.31 -14.22
N VAL A 71 -6.38 -0.31 -12.88
CA VAL A 71 -5.25 0.18 -12.07
C VAL A 71 -4.57 -0.95 -11.32
N ASP A 72 -3.27 -0.80 -11.14
CA ASP A 72 -2.45 -1.64 -10.26
C ASP A 72 -1.77 -0.73 -9.24
N TYR A 73 -2.32 -0.68 -8.02
CA TYR A 73 -1.77 0.18 -6.98
C TYR A 73 -0.45 -0.36 -6.43
N GLU A 74 0.62 0.38 -6.65
CA GLU A 74 1.95 0.13 -6.13
C GLU A 74 2.23 1.10 -4.99
N GLY A 75 2.23 0.59 -3.76
CA GLY A 75 2.22 1.43 -2.57
C GLY A 75 3.60 1.85 -2.06
N ALA A 76 3.60 2.70 -1.04
CA ALA A 76 4.80 3.12 -0.31
C ALA A 76 5.47 1.95 0.43
N ALA A 77 4.69 0.93 0.81
CA ALA A 77 5.19 -0.30 1.42
C ALA A 77 5.55 -1.38 0.37
N GLY A 78 5.36 -1.10 -0.92
CA GLY A 78 5.62 -2.02 -2.02
C GLY A 78 4.35 -2.49 -2.74
N PRO A 79 4.44 -3.55 -3.55
CA PRO A 79 3.29 -4.13 -4.23
C PRO A 79 2.21 -4.56 -3.24
N MET A 80 0.93 -4.35 -3.59
CA MET A 80 -0.22 -4.64 -2.75
C MET A 80 -1.07 -5.77 -3.32
N THR A 81 -0.44 -6.77 -3.95
CA THR A 81 -1.13 -7.93 -4.52
C THR A 81 -1.60 -8.89 -3.43
N PHE A 82 -2.91 -9.17 -3.42
CA PHE A 82 -3.51 -10.09 -2.45
C PHE A 82 -3.36 -11.56 -2.89
N ASP A 83 -3.00 -12.43 -1.95
CA ASP A 83 -3.04 -13.87 -2.16
C ASP A 83 -4.48 -14.43 -2.07
N GLU A 84 -4.64 -15.74 -2.22
CA GLU A 84 -5.95 -16.41 -2.15
C GLU A 84 -6.64 -16.24 -0.79
N SER A 85 -5.85 -16.06 0.27
CA SER A 85 -6.34 -15.85 1.64
C SER A 85 -6.70 -14.39 1.95
N GLY A 86 -6.42 -13.46 1.02
CA GLY A 86 -6.62 -12.04 1.24
C GLY A 86 -5.48 -11.37 1.98
N THR A 87 -4.29 -11.97 1.98
CA THR A 87 -3.08 -11.45 2.62
C THR A 87 -2.14 -10.86 1.58
N VAL A 88 -1.43 -9.80 1.95
CA VAL A 88 -0.40 -9.18 1.12
C VAL A 88 0.97 -9.50 1.72
N ALA A 89 1.88 -10.02 0.90
CA ALA A 89 3.25 -10.25 1.31
C ALA A 89 3.97 -8.92 1.57
N GLY A 90 4.59 -8.78 2.72
CA GLY A 90 5.34 -7.57 3.11
C GLY A 90 6.83 -7.83 3.22
N SER A 91 7.58 -6.75 3.14
CA SER A 91 9.01 -6.76 3.46
C SER A 91 9.20 -6.57 4.97
N TYR A 92 10.21 -7.19 5.53
CA TYR A 92 10.50 -7.15 6.97
C TYR A 92 11.96 -6.81 7.23
N SER A 93 12.19 -6.09 8.34
CA SER A 93 13.53 -5.83 8.85
C SER A 93 13.68 -6.46 10.24
N ILE A 94 14.80 -7.13 10.46
CA ILE A 94 15.20 -7.51 11.82
C ILE A 94 15.95 -6.32 12.41
N LYS A 95 15.49 -5.86 13.56
CA LYS A 95 16.09 -4.73 14.28
C LYS A 95 16.66 -5.19 15.62
N ALA A 96 17.79 -4.61 15.99
CA ALA A 96 18.39 -4.81 17.30
C ALA A 96 18.42 -3.51 18.09
N ALA A 97 18.25 -3.60 19.40
CA ALA A 97 18.43 -2.47 20.30
C ALA A 97 19.91 -2.30 20.60
N ARG A 98 20.51 -1.17 20.20
CA ARG A 98 21.92 -0.83 20.43
C ARG A 98 22.02 0.63 20.82
N ASP A 99 22.73 0.90 21.91
CA ASP A 99 22.99 2.25 22.41
C ASP A 99 21.73 3.12 22.55
N GLY A 100 20.62 2.53 22.98
CA GLY A 100 19.35 3.22 23.17
C GLY A 100 18.54 3.48 21.90
N ALA A 101 18.94 2.90 20.78
CA ALA A 101 18.25 3.05 19.50
C ALA A 101 18.00 1.69 18.82
N TRP A 102 17.01 1.65 17.93
CA TRP A 102 16.77 0.52 17.05
C TRP A 102 17.64 0.63 15.81
N VAL A 103 18.40 -0.44 15.52
CA VAL A 103 19.30 -0.52 14.36
C VAL A 103 18.85 -1.68 13.47
N ASP A 104 18.78 -1.45 12.16
CA ASP A 104 18.47 -2.50 11.18
C ASP A 104 19.66 -3.47 11.06
N GLU A 105 19.45 -4.75 11.34
CA GLU A 105 20.46 -5.79 11.18
C GLU A 105 20.31 -6.57 9.87
N LYS A 106 19.08 -6.88 9.47
CA LYS A 106 18.80 -7.64 8.25
C LYS A 106 17.46 -7.29 7.65
N PHE A 107 17.44 -7.17 6.34
CA PHE A 107 16.23 -6.90 5.56
C PHE A 107 15.82 -8.14 4.77
N TYR A 108 14.53 -8.47 4.80
CA TYR A 108 13.93 -9.52 4.01
C TYR A 108 12.88 -8.90 3.07
N PRO A 109 13.09 -8.93 1.74
CA PRO A 109 12.12 -8.43 0.80
C PRO A 109 10.84 -9.29 0.78
N ALA A 110 9.73 -8.73 0.33
CA ALA A 110 8.45 -9.44 0.22
C ALA A 110 8.57 -10.75 -0.56
N SER A 111 9.40 -10.78 -1.61
CA SER A 111 9.68 -11.97 -2.41
C SER A 111 10.26 -13.17 -1.64
N ALA A 112 10.78 -12.94 -0.44
CA ALA A 112 11.26 -14.03 0.43
C ALA A 112 10.12 -14.85 1.06
N PHE A 113 8.89 -14.34 1.00
CA PHE A 113 7.70 -14.92 1.63
C PHE A 113 6.62 -15.33 0.62
N GLU A 114 6.91 -15.18 -0.64
CA GLU A 114 6.03 -15.60 -1.74
C GLU A 114 6.24 -17.06 -2.13
#